data_8dc7b7d0ad5995a1cd82e0c8a9d247c1
#
_entry.id   8dc7b7d0ad5995a1cd82e0c8a9d247c1
#
_cell.length_a   1.000
_cell.length_b   1.000
_cell.length_c   1.000
_cell.angle_alpha   90.00
_cell.angle_beta   90.00
_cell.angle_gamma   90.00
#
_symmetry.space_group_name_H-M   'P 1'
#
loop_
_entity.id
_entity.type
_entity.pdbx_description
1 polymer ?
#
loop_
_entity_poly.entity_id
_entity_poly.type
_entity_poly.pdbx_seq_one_letter_code
_entity_poly.pdbx_strand_id
1 'polypeptide(L)'
;MDVHLFLLAGRRPDASHATALADAQQYGRAAEAAGYAGVWIAEHHFISYGVCPSALTFAAHLLGATRRMSVGTAACTLSNRHPVALGEEAVLLDELSGGRFRLGVGRGGPWVDLEVFGTGLDRFHNGFPDALELLDRWLSGAPTVAGNERFPFRAVPVVPRPARRIPVWVAATSLPTVELAARHGMPLLLGMHADLAEKADLLDRYARVAAAHGHDGSRVGHASAHLAHVGDSDAQAADDIRAALPALLAGTREYVRLDSALAGHRDLDAYVERLITIHPVGSPRRCKEALDQAAALPGVRHLLLMVEGAGGRDRTLGTIHRIAADVLDRTVEDHRSDTPV
;
A
#
# COMPACT_ATOMS: atom_id res chain seq x y z
N MET A 1 -0.97 -17.79 2.61
CA MET A 1 -1.44 -16.49 2.09
C MET A 1 -1.59 -15.53 3.26
N ASP A 2 -0.90 -14.41 3.21
CA ASP A 2 -0.96 -13.40 4.26
C ASP A 2 -2.03 -12.35 3.91
N VAL A 3 -2.95 -12.10 4.83
CA VAL A 3 -3.97 -11.07 4.66
C VAL A 3 -3.62 -9.89 5.57
N HIS A 4 -3.59 -8.70 4.97
CA HIS A 4 -3.22 -7.45 5.60
C HIS A 4 -4.34 -6.43 5.47
N LEU A 5 -4.41 -5.43 6.34
CA LEU A 5 -5.17 -4.22 6.04
C LEU A 5 -4.37 -3.29 5.13
N PHE A 6 -5.09 -2.54 4.31
CA PHE A 6 -4.56 -1.41 3.56
C PHE A 6 -5.29 -0.14 4.03
N LEU A 7 -4.57 0.78 4.68
CA LEU A 7 -5.10 1.98 5.27
C LEU A 7 -4.75 3.21 4.45
N LEU A 8 -5.77 3.99 4.12
CA LEU A 8 -5.64 5.30 3.47
C LEU A 8 -5.48 6.43 4.49
N ALA A 9 -5.94 6.23 5.74
CA ALA A 9 -6.29 7.29 6.68
C ALA A 9 -7.27 8.28 6.02
N GLY A 10 -8.33 7.73 5.42
CA GLY A 10 -9.31 8.46 4.64
C GLY A 10 -10.14 9.39 5.52
N ARG A 11 -10.30 10.66 5.10
CA ARG A 11 -11.10 11.64 5.85
C ARG A 11 -12.53 11.66 5.35
N ARG A 12 -13.46 11.31 6.21
CA ARG A 12 -14.89 11.52 5.95
C ARG A 12 -15.24 13.02 5.99
N PRO A 13 -16.28 13.47 5.28
CA PRO A 13 -16.67 14.88 5.25
C PRO A 13 -16.95 15.50 6.63
N ASP A 14 -17.48 14.69 7.55
CA ASP A 14 -17.84 15.06 8.93
C ASP A 14 -16.71 14.91 9.95
N ALA A 15 -15.54 14.40 9.52
CA ALA A 15 -14.41 14.11 10.39
C ALA A 15 -13.27 15.14 10.25
N SER A 16 -12.59 15.43 11.35
CA SER A 16 -11.35 16.19 11.35
C SER A 16 -10.17 15.33 10.84
N HIS A 17 -9.05 15.95 10.45
CA HIS A 17 -7.82 15.25 10.14
C HIS A 17 -7.32 14.41 11.33
N ALA A 18 -7.40 14.96 12.54
CA ALA A 18 -7.02 14.24 13.75
C ALA A 18 -7.87 12.99 13.98
N THR A 19 -9.20 13.09 13.73
CA THR A 19 -10.11 11.94 13.81
C THR A 19 -9.74 10.87 12.80
N ALA A 20 -9.47 11.22 11.54
CA ALA A 20 -9.09 10.26 10.50
C ALA A 20 -7.78 9.51 10.86
N LEU A 21 -6.77 10.20 11.40
CA LEU A 21 -5.53 9.59 11.86
C LEU A 21 -5.74 8.69 13.08
N ALA A 22 -6.55 9.12 14.05
CA ALA A 22 -6.89 8.31 15.22
C ALA A 22 -7.67 7.04 14.84
N ASP A 23 -8.62 7.15 13.91
CA ASP A 23 -9.38 6.02 13.37
C ASP A 23 -8.42 5.03 12.67
N ALA A 24 -7.52 5.50 11.80
CA ALA A 24 -6.54 4.65 11.12
C ALA A 24 -5.59 3.94 12.11
N GLN A 25 -5.16 4.61 13.18
CA GLN A 25 -4.39 3.98 14.25
C GLN A 25 -5.18 2.86 14.94
N GLN A 26 -6.46 3.11 15.22
CA GLN A 26 -7.31 2.10 15.86
C GLN A 26 -7.56 0.90 14.93
N TYR A 27 -7.78 1.13 13.63
CA TYR A 27 -7.89 0.05 12.64
C TYR A 27 -6.64 -0.83 12.63
N GLY A 28 -5.45 -0.22 12.69
CA GLY A 28 -4.19 -0.94 12.79
C GLY A 28 -4.10 -1.83 14.03
N ARG A 29 -4.51 -1.32 15.21
CA ARG A 29 -4.55 -2.11 16.45
C ARG A 29 -5.60 -3.24 16.39
N ALA A 30 -6.78 -2.95 15.85
CA ALA A 30 -7.83 -3.94 15.65
C ALA A 30 -7.39 -5.06 14.70
N ALA A 31 -6.60 -4.74 13.67
CA ALA A 31 -6.01 -5.73 12.78
C ALA A 31 -5.08 -6.70 13.51
N GLU A 32 -4.20 -6.21 14.39
CA GLU A 32 -3.33 -7.10 15.18
C GLU A 32 -4.15 -7.99 16.12
N ALA A 33 -5.14 -7.43 16.81
CA ALA A 33 -6.02 -8.20 17.70
C ALA A 33 -6.84 -9.25 16.95
N ALA A 34 -7.26 -8.95 15.72
CA ALA A 34 -8.00 -9.86 14.85
C ALA A 34 -7.08 -10.84 14.07
N GLY A 35 -5.77 -10.84 14.32
CA GLY A 35 -4.84 -11.82 13.74
C GLY A 35 -4.46 -11.56 12.29
N TYR A 36 -4.59 -10.34 11.76
CA TYR A 36 -4.05 -10.00 10.44
C TYR A 36 -2.52 -10.10 10.44
N ALA A 37 -1.95 -10.45 9.29
CA ALA A 37 -0.50 -10.57 9.12
C ALA A 37 0.20 -9.20 9.20
N GLY A 38 -0.52 -8.12 8.94
CA GLY A 38 0.01 -6.76 9.01
C GLY A 38 -0.94 -5.69 8.50
N VAL A 39 -0.37 -4.49 8.42
CA VAL A 39 -1.03 -3.29 7.89
C VAL A 39 -0.11 -2.64 6.87
N TRP A 40 -0.68 -2.16 5.76
CA TRP A 40 0.03 -1.35 4.77
C TRP A 40 -0.62 0.03 4.69
N ILE A 41 0.20 1.09 4.62
CA ILE A 41 -0.21 2.48 4.79
C ILE A 41 0.04 3.22 3.49
N ALA A 42 -1.00 3.89 2.96
CA ALA A 42 -0.88 4.80 1.83
C ALA A 42 -0.22 6.13 2.24
N GLU A 43 0.43 6.79 1.29
CA GLU A 43 0.98 8.13 1.43
C GLU A 43 0.30 9.07 0.44
N HIS A 44 -0.31 10.14 0.93
CA HIS A 44 -0.96 11.15 0.11
C HIS A 44 -0.62 12.54 0.64
N HIS A 45 -0.48 13.49 -0.28
CA HIS A 45 -0.14 14.86 0.03
C HIS A 45 -1.22 15.82 -0.47
N PHE A 46 -1.60 16.79 0.37
CA PHE A 46 -2.46 17.92 0.02
C PHE A 46 -3.89 17.57 -0.44
N ILE A 47 -4.39 16.39 -0.08
CA ILE A 47 -5.74 15.93 -0.42
C ILE A 47 -6.42 15.24 0.77
N SER A 48 -7.77 15.25 0.80
CA SER A 48 -8.55 14.63 1.87
C SER A 48 -8.88 13.15 1.65
N TYR A 49 -8.60 12.59 0.47
CA TYR A 49 -8.73 11.15 0.18
C TYR A 49 -7.92 10.29 1.15
N GLY A 50 -6.75 10.78 1.56
CA GLY A 50 -5.95 10.18 2.61
C GLY A 50 -5.10 11.26 3.29
N VAL A 51 -5.19 11.40 4.60
CA VAL A 51 -4.54 12.48 5.35
C VAL A 51 -3.19 12.06 5.97
N CYS A 52 -2.58 11.00 5.46
CA CYS A 52 -1.28 10.53 5.90
C CYS A 52 -0.17 11.02 4.95
N PRO A 53 0.58 12.10 5.30
CA PRO A 53 1.61 12.66 4.43
C PRO A 53 2.97 11.95 4.55
N SER A 54 3.10 11.00 5.49
CA SER A 54 4.29 10.18 5.66
C SER A 54 3.90 8.78 6.13
N ALA A 55 3.86 7.85 5.18
CA ALA A 55 3.60 6.46 5.50
C ALA A 55 4.68 5.87 6.44
N LEU A 56 5.93 6.32 6.35
CA LEU A 56 7.02 5.91 7.26
C LEU A 56 6.79 6.35 8.69
N THR A 57 6.44 7.62 8.90
CA THR A 57 6.18 8.14 10.25
C THR A 57 5.01 7.41 10.90
N PHE A 58 3.94 7.14 10.13
CA PHE A 58 2.80 6.40 10.63
C PHE A 58 3.14 4.92 10.86
N ALA A 59 3.97 4.32 9.99
CA ALA A 59 4.48 2.97 10.20
C ALA A 59 5.32 2.86 11.47
N ALA A 60 6.21 3.83 11.75
CA ALA A 60 6.98 3.88 12.99
C ALA A 60 6.06 3.90 14.22
N HIS A 61 5.02 4.75 14.18
CA HIS A 61 4.03 4.86 15.25
C HIS A 61 3.29 3.53 15.48
N LEU A 62 2.82 2.86 14.42
CA LEU A 62 2.13 1.57 14.54
C LEU A 62 3.07 0.44 14.95
N LEU A 63 4.31 0.40 14.48
CA LEU A 63 5.31 -0.60 14.91
C LEU A 63 5.59 -0.50 16.41
N GLY A 64 5.64 0.73 16.96
CA GLY A 64 5.76 0.96 18.41
C GLY A 64 4.50 0.60 19.20
N ALA A 65 3.32 0.69 18.56
CA ALA A 65 2.02 0.41 19.19
C ALA A 65 1.56 -1.07 19.06
N THR A 66 2.31 -1.90 18.32
CA THR A 66 2.00 -3.30 18.00
C THR A 66 3.22 -4.19 18.29
N ARG A 67 3.01 -5.51 18.39
CA ARG A 67 4.07 -6.43 18.82
C ARG A 67 4.40 -7.54 17.82
N ARG A 68 3.43 -8.01 17.04
CA ARG A 68 3.55 -9.22 16.21
C ARG A 68 3.42 -8.94 14.72
N MET A 69 2.45 -8.10 14.34
CA MET A 69 2.16 -7.85 12.93
C MET A 69 3.25 -7.07 12.20
N SER A 70 3.35 -7.26 10.90
CA SER A 70 4.18 -6.40 10.05
C SER A 70 3.47 -5.08 9.74
N VAL A 71 4.26 -4.01 9.54
CA VAL A 71 3.72 -2.72 9.06
C VAL A 71 4.50 -2.30 7.83
N GLY A 72 3.78 -2.00 6.76
CA GLY A 72 4.36 -1.63 5.47
C GLY A 72 3.86 -0.30 4.93
N THR A 73 4.52 0.18 3.89
CA THR A 73 4.09 1.35 3.13
C THR A 73 3.56 0.94 1.76
N ALA A 74 2.41 1.51 1.32
CA ALA A 74 1.80 1.21 0.02
C ALA A 74 1.18 2.47 -0.63
N ALA A 75 2.05 3.41 -1.06
CA ALA A 75 3.50 3.32 -1.09
C ALA A 75 4.12 4.67 -0.73
N CYS A 76 5.39 4.66 -0.29
CA CYS A 76 6.16 5.92 -0.22
C CYS A 76 6.39 6.47 -1.64
N THR A 77 6.16 7.77 -1.83
CA THR A 77 6.37 8.44 -3.11
C THR A 77 7.85 8.73 -3.33
N LEU A 78 8.52 7.89 -4.11
CA LEU A 78 9.97 7.96 -4.31
C LEU A 78 10.40 9.20 -5.13
N SER A 79 9.51 9.76 -5.96
CA SER A 79 9.80 11.02 -6.68
C SER A 79 9.93 12.23 -5.75
N ASN A 80 9.35 12.18 -4.57
CA ASN A 80 9.37 13.28 -3.58
C ASN A 80 10.54 13.18 -2.59
N ARG A 81 11.31 12.08 -2.61
CA ARG A 81 12.31 11.78 -1.58
C ARG A 81 13.69 11.53 -2.17
N HIS A 82 14.73 11.78 -1.37
CA HIS A 82 16.04 11.26 -1.71
C HIS A 82 16.11 9.78 -1.39
N PRO A 83 16.51 8.89 -2.34
CA PRO A 83 16.46 7.44 -2.14
C PRO A 83 17.33 6.94 -0.99
N VAL A 84 18.47 7.58 -0.73
CA VAL A 84 19.34 7.23 0.41
C VAL A 84 18.65 7.56 1.73
N ALA A 85 18.03 8.75 1.87
CA ALA A 85 17.32 9.11 3.09
C ALA A 85 16.16 8.13 3.37
N LEU A 86 15.39 7.76 2.34
CA LEU A 86 14.37 6.72 2.47
C LEU A 86 14.98 5.37 2.87
N GLY A 87 16.14 5.03 2.33
CA GLY A 87 16.86 3.79 2.65
C GLY A 87 17.33 3.74 4.11
N GLU A 88 17.89 4.86 4.63
CA GLU A 88 18.29 4.98 6.05
C GLU A 88 17.09 4.81 6.99
N GLU A 89 15.97 5.51 6.71
CA GLU A 89 14.73 5.39 7.48
C GLU A 89 14.18 3.96 7.45
N ALA A 90 14.23 3.29 6.29
CA ALA A 90 13.77 1.91 6.13
C ALA A 90 14.61 0.92 6.94
N VAL A 91 15.94 1.05 6.91
CA VAL A 91 16.85 0.22 7.73
C VAL A 91 16.59 0.45 9.20
N LEU A 92 16.46 1.71 9.63
CA LEU A 92 16.17 2.04 11.02
C LEU A 92 14.87 1.39 11.51
N LEU A 93 13.80 1.47 10.72
CA LEU A 93 12.51 0.87 11.06
C LEU A 93 12.56 -0.66 11.07
N ASP A 94 13.28 -1.28 10.14
CA ASP A 94 13.46 -2.74 10.09
C ASP A 94 14.19 -3.25 11.34
N GLU A 95 15.31 -2.62 11.69
CA GLU A 95 16.11 -2.98 12.87
C GLU A 95 15.35 -2.75 14.17
N LEU A 96 14.76 -1.57 14.39
CA LEU A 96 14.02 -1.25 15.61
C LEU A 96 12.76 -2.11 15.80
N SER A 97 12.15 -2.57 14.72
CA SER A 97 10.96 -3.42 14.77
C SER A 97 11.27 -4.93 14.82
N GLY A 98 12.55 -5.32 14.78
CA GLY A 98 12.94 -6.73 14.69
C GLY A 98 12.51 -7.39 13.38
N GLY A 99 12.58 -6.68 12.25
CA GLY A 99 12.27 -7.18 10.93
C GLY A 99 10.79 -7.19 10.56
N ARG A 100 9.94 -6.43 11.28
CA ARG A 100 8.50 -6.33 10.99
C ARG A 100 8.15 -5.24 9.99
N PHE A 101 9.09 -4.37 9.64
CA PHE A 101 8.85 -3.34 8.62
C PHE A 101 8.86 -3.90 7.20
N ARG A 102 8.02 -3.34 6.32
CA ARG A 102 7.93 -3.67 4.89
C ARG A 102 7.96 -2.37 4.07
N LEU A 103 8.89 -2.27 3.11
CA LEU A 103 9.01 -1.07 2.28
C LEU A 103 8.32 -1.24 0.94
N GLY A 104 7.25 -0.48 0.70
CA GLY A 104 6.67 -0.31 -0.61
C GLY A 104 6.90 1.10 -1.13
N VAL A 105 7.30 1.21 -2.38
CA VAL A 105 7.56 2.49 -3.06
C VAL A 105 6.74 2.61 -4.33
N GLY A 106 6.40 3.84 -4.69
CA GLY A 106 5.77 4.17 -5.94
C GLY A 106 6.39 5.41 -6.57
N ARG A 107 6.18 5.56 -7.87
CA ARG A 107 6.63 6.76 -8.57
C ARG A 107 5.87 8.02 -8.11
N GLY A 108 4.63 7.86 -7.67
CA GLY A 108 3.71 8.97 -7.46
C GLY A 108 3.05 9.42 -8.74
N GLY A 109 2.50 10.63 -8.74
CA GLY A 109 1.87 11.26 -9.90
C GLY A 109 2.48 12.62 -10.23
N PRO A 110 2.04 13.26 -11.32
CA PRO A 110 2.49 14.60 -11.72
C PRO A 110 1.73 15.68 -10.91
N TRP A 111 1.78 15.59 -9.60
CA TRP A 111 0.99 16.41 -8.69
C TRP A 111 1.80 17.57 -8.12
N VAL A 112 1.13 18.52 -7.49
CA VAL A 112 1.71 19.71 -6.85
C VAL A 112 2.73 19.39 -5.76
N ASP A 113 2.73 18.19 -5.20
CA ASP A 113 3.73 17.72 -4.25
C ASP A 113 5.16 17.76 -4.82
N LEU A 114 5.34 17.48 -6.12
CA LEU A 114 6.62 17.64 -6.82
C LEU A 114 7.14 19.10 -6.82
N GLU A 115 6.23 20.08 -6.89
CA GLU A 115 6.57 21.50 -6.80
C GLU A 115 6.90 21.89 -5.36
N VAL A 116 6.04 21.52 -4.41
CA VAL A 116 6.21 21.85 -2.99
C VAL A 116 7.50 21.26 -2.42
N PHE A 117 7.88 20.04 -2.85
CA PHE A 117 9.13 19.40 -2.42
C PHE A 117 10.34 19.73 -3.32
N GLY A 118 10.16 20.56 -4.34
CA GLY A 118 11.24 21.04 -5.21
C GLY A 118 11.85 19.97 -6.11
N THR A 119 11.14 18.89 -6.40
CA THR A 119 11.66 17.78 -7.21
C THR A 119 11.31 17.89 -8.70
N GLY A 120 10.15 18.45 -9.01
CA GLY A 120 9.73 18.78 -10.37
C GLY A 120 9.32 17.58 -11.26
N LEU A 121 8.74 17.89 -12.42
CA LEU A 121 8.22 16.89 -13.37
C LEU A 121 9.30 15.97 -13.96
N ASP A 122 10.53 16.45 -14.15
CA ASP A 122 11.63 15.61 -14.66
C ASP A 122 11.91 14.44 -13.71
N ARG A 123 11.88 14.68 -12.40
CA ARG A 123 12.03 13.64 -11.41
C ARG A 123 10.94 12.56 -11.51
N PHE A 124 9.70 12.99 -11.75
CA PHE A 124 8.57 12.10 -11.95
C PHE A 124 8.69 11.29 -13.25
N HIS A 125 9.00 11.95 -14.38
CA HIS A 125 9.03 11.28 -15.68
C HIS A 125 10.24 10.35 -15.86
N ASN A 126 11.43 10.83 -15.46
CA ASN A 126 12.70 10.21 -15.81
C ASN A 126 13.49 9.68 -14.61
N GLY A 127 13.21 10.13 -13.37
CA GLY A 127 14.06 9.88 -12.21
C GLY A 127 13.75 8.61 -11.43
N PHE A 128 12.59 7.96 -11.67
CA PHE A 128 12.18 6.81 -10.86
C PHE A 128 13.11 5.60 -11.00
N PRO A 129 13.61 5.21 -12.19
CA PRO A 129 14.55 4.10 -12.33
C PRO A 129 15.84 4.32 -11.54
N ASP A 130 16.47 5.49 -11.66
CA ASP A 130 17.72 5.84 -10.98
C ASP A 130 17.56 5.87 -9.46
N ALA A 131 16.40 6.39 -8.99
CA ALA A 131 16.07 6.42 -7.58
C ALA A 131 15.85 5.01 -7.01
N LEU A 132 15.14 4.15 -7.76
CA LEU A 132 14.86 2.77 -7.35
C LEU A 132 16.14 1.94 -7.29
N GLU A 133 17.03 2.07 -8.29
CA GLU A 133 18.32 1.39 -8.32
C GLU A 133 19.20 1.81 -7.13
N LEU A 134 19.29 3.12 -6.85
CA LEU A 134 20.09 3.62 -5.75
C LEU A 134 19.55 3.16 -4.39
N LEU A 135 18.23 3.16 -4.22
CA LEU A 135 17.56 2.63 -3.03
C LEU A 135 17.86 1.14 -2.85
N ASP A 136 17.77 0.34 -3.91
CA ASP A 136 18.05 -1.08 -3.89
C ASP A 136 19.50 -1.37 -3.47
N ARG A 137 20.45 -0.63 -4.02
CA ARG A 137 21.87 -0.72 -3.65
C ARG A 137 22.08 -0.38 -2.18
N TRP A 138 21.40 0.66 -1.66
CA TRP A 138 21.47 1.02 -0.26
C TRP A 138 20.96 -0.09 0.67
N LEU A 139 19.88 -0.75 0.28
CA LEU A 139 19.23 -1.81 1.06
C LEU A 139 19.83 -3.20 0.85
N SER A 140 20.83 -3.34 -0.01
CA SER A 140 21.45 -4.64 -0.36
C SER A 140 22.32 -5.24 0.73
N GLY A 141 22.72 -4.45 1.75
CA GLY A 141 23.73 -4.84 2.74
C GLY A 141 25.17 -4.56 2.32
N ALA A 142 25.38 -3.85 1.20
CA ALA A 142 26.71 -3.38 0.78
C ALA A 142 27.35 -2.49 1.86
N PRO A 143 28.67 -2.58 2.11
CA PRO A 143 29.35 -1.77 3.15
C PRO A 143 29.45 -0.29 2.75
N THR A 144 29.51 0.00 1.45
CA THR A 144 29.62 1.35 0.89
C THR A 144 28.76 1.48 -0.36
N VAL A 145 28.17 2.66 -0.57
CA VAL A 145 27.39 3.00 -1.75
C VAL A 145 27.84 4.36 -2.28
N ALA A 146 28.04 4.48 -3.59
CA ALA A 146 28.20 5.76 -4.29
C ALA A 146 26.93 6.16 -5.00
N GLY A 147 26.77 7.43 -5.28
CA GLY A 147 25.67 7.97 -6.05
C GLY A 147 25.63 7.47 -7.51
N ASN A 148 24.68 7.96 -8.27
CA ASN A 148 24.58 7.83 -9.71
C ASN A 148 24.50 9.22 -10.38
N GLU A 149 24.25 9.29 -11.68
CA GLU A 149 24.21 10.58 -12.41
C GLU A 149 23.15 11.53 -11.87
N ARG A 150 22.00 11.00 -11.48
CA ARG A 150 20.87 11.78 -10.96
C ARG A 150 21.03 12.18 -9.50
N PHE A 151 21.75 11.38 -8.73
CA PHE A 151 22.04 11.58 -7.30
C PHE A 151 23.54 11.50 -7.07
N PRO A 152 24.31 12.52 -7.52
CA PRO A 152 25.76 12.45 -7.51
C PRO A 152 26.31 12.64 -6.11
N PHE A 153 27.02 11.65 -5.60
CA PHE A 153 27.83 11.73 -4.39
C PHE A 153 28.96 10.69 -4.40
N ARG A 154 30.06 10.99 -3.69
CA ARG A 154 31.16 10.06 -3.51
C ARG A 154 30.73 8.83 -2.70
N ALA A 155 31.46 7.72 -2.79
CA ALA A 155 31.21 6.55 -1.97
C ALA A 155 31.23 6.90 -0.48
N VAL A 156 30.16 6.49 0.21
CA VAL A 156 29.99 6.68 1.66
C VAL A 156 29.68 5.34 2.32
N PRO A 157 30.03 5.13 3.60
CA PRO A 157 29.62 3.94 4.33
C PRO A 157 28.10 3.91 4.51
N VAL A 158 27.50 2.72 4.43
CA VAL A 158 26.08 2.49 4.75
C VAL A 158 25.96 2.31 6.27
N VAL A 159 25.33 3.28 6.95
CA VAL A 159 25.17 3.29 8.41
C VAL A 159 23.78 3.85 8.77
N PRO A 160 22.91 3.07 9.47
CA PRO A 160 23.08 1.66 9.80
C PRO A 160 23.09 0.78 8.56
N ARG A 161 23.87 -0.30 8.59
CA ARG A 161 23.88 -1.28 7.52
C ARG A 161 22.84 -2.36 7.82
N PRO A 162 21.93 -2.69 6.89
CA PRO A 162 20.93 -3.70 7.13
C PRO A 162 21.59 -5.07 7.38
N ALA A 163 21.12 -5.80 8.40
CA ALA A 163 21.61 -7.14 8.73
C ALA A 163 21.25 -8.17 7.64
N ARG A 164 20.21 -7.89 6.86
CA ARG A 164 19.74 -8.67 5.69
C ARG A 164 19.25 -7.71 4.61
N ARG A 165 19.24 -8.17 3.35
CA ARG A 165 18.60 -7.40 2.28
C ARG A 165 17.15 -7.10 2.64
N ILE A 166 16.75 -5.85 2.59
CA ILE A 166 15.36 -5.43 2.79
C ILE A 166 14.66 -5.44 1.44
N PRO A 167 13.61 -6.27 1.25
CA PRO A 167 12.87 -6.28 -0.01
C PRO A 167 12.07 -4.99 -0.20
N VAL A 168 12.01 -4.53 -1.45
CA VAL A 168 11.26 -3.34 -1.85
C VAL A 168 10.10 -3.75 -2.75
N TRP A 169 8.86 -3.52 -2.33
CA TRP A 169 7.68 -3.68 -3.17
C TRP A 169 7.49 -2.46 -4.05
N VAL A 170 7.28 -2.67 -5.35
CA VAL A 170 7.11 -1.59 -6.33
C VAL A 170 5.63 -1.47 -6.71
N ALA A 171 5.01 -0.33 -6.41
CA ALA A 171 3.66 -0.02 -6.87
C ALA A 171 3.68 0.17 -8.40
N ALA A 172 3.03 -0.74 -9.12
CA ALA A 172 3.06 -0.78 -10.56
C ALA A 172 1.65 -0.86 -11.16
N THR A 173 1.33 0.13 -11.98
CA THR A 173 0.08 0.23 -12.75
C THR A 173 0.34 0.29 -14.27
N SER A 174 1.60 0.29 -14.69
CA SER A 174 2.01 0.37 -16.09
C SER A 174 3.08 -0.68 -16.42
N LEU A 175 3.07 -1.15 -17.65
CA LEU A 175 4.05 -2.14 -18.14
C LEU A 175 5.51 -1.71 -17.93
N PRO A 176 5.92 -0.45 -18.22
CA PRO A 176 7.31 -0.03 -17.97
C PRO A 176 7.74 -0.16 -16.51
N THR A 177 6.83 0.13 -15.54
CA THR A 177 7.13 -0.02 -14.12
C THR A 177 7.20 -1.49 -13.70
N VAL A 178 6.31 -2.34 -14.24
CA VAL A 178 6.35 -3.80 -14.04
C VAL A 178 7.67 -4.38 -14.54
N GLU A 179 8.10 -3.99 -15.75
CA GLU A 179 9.36 -4.46 -16.32
C GLU A 179 10.58 -4.00 -15.52
N LEU A 180 10.56 -2.74 -15.05
CA LEU A 180 11.62 -2.23 -14.18
C LEU A 180 11.74 -3.06 -12.91
N ALA A 181 10.63 -3.30 -12.20
CA ALA A 181 10.63 -4.13 -11.00
C ALA A 181 11.12 -5.56 -11.29
N ALA A 182 10.69 -6.14 -12.41
CA ALA A 182 11.07 -7.49 -12.81
C ALA A 182 12.56 -7.63 -13.11
N ARG A 183 13.19 -6.63 -13.75
CA ARG A 183 14.65 -6.62 -14.00
C ARG A 183 15.47 -6.69 -12.72
N HIS A 184 14.95 -6.15 -11.64
CA HIS A 184 15.61 -6.15 -10.31
C HIS A 184 15.10 -7.27 -9.39
N GLY A 185 14.18 -8.13 -9.85
CA GLY A 185 13.58 -9.18 -9.02
C GLY A 185 12.77 -8.64 -7.84
N MET A 186 12.24 -7.42 -7.94
CA MET A 186 11.47 -6.78 -6.88
C MET A 186 9.99 -7.15 -6.94
N PRO A 187 9.33 -7.46 -5.80
CA PRO A 187 7.90 -7.73 -5.77
C PRO A 187 7.05 -6.53 -6.19
N LEU A 188 5.88 -6.81 -6.76
CA LEU A 188 4.89 -5.80 -7.12
C LEU A 188 3.90 -5.54 -5.99
N LEU A 189 3.46 -4.27 -5.87
CA LEU A 189 2.21 -3.86 -5.26
C LEU A 189 1.19 -3.60 -6.37
N LEU A 190 0.24 -4.52 -6.56
CA LEU A 190 -0.81 -4.42 -7.58
C LEU A 190 -1.98 -3.61 -7.03
N GLY A 191 -2.33 -2.55 -7.75
CA GLY A 191 -3.36 -1.60 -7.32
C GLY A 191 -4.78 -2.18 -7.36
N MET A 192 -5.68 -1.59 -6.57
CA MET A 192 -7.09 -2.00 -6.52
C MET A 192 -7.93 -1.51 -7.73
N HIS A 193 -7.35 -0.75 -8.65
CA HIS A 193 -8.06 -0.28 -9.85
C HIS A 193 -8.19 -1.35 -10.93
N ALA A 194 -7.31 -2.36 -10.88
CA ALA A 194 -7.25 -3.46 -11.83
C ALA A 194 -8.04 -4.67 -11.32
N ASP A 195 -8.77 -5.32 -12.20
CA ASP A 195 -9.40 -6.61 -11.92
C ASP A 195 -8.37 -7.76 -11.94
N LEU A 196 -8.83 -8.99 -11.67
CA LEU A 196 -7.93 -10.14 -11.58
C LEU A 196 -7.27 -10.50 -12.92
N ALA A 197 -7.96 -10.29 -14.04
CA ALA A 197 -7.42 -10.57 -15.37
C ALA A 197 -6.32 -9.56 -15.72
N GLU A 198 -6.57 -8.27 -15.50
CA GLU A 198 -5.57 -7.21 -15.69
C GLU A 198 -4.34 -7.43 -14.78
N LYS A 199 -4.53 -7.89 -13.53
CA LYS A 199 -3.43 -8.24 -12.63
C LYS A 199 -2.66 -9.46 -13.11
N ALA A 200 -3.34 -10.48 -13.62
CA ALA A 200 -2.70 -11.67 -14.20
C ALA A 200 -1.81 -11.31 -15.39
N ASP A 201 -2.27 -10.43 -16.29
CA ASP A 201 -1.48 -9.96 -17.44
C ASP A 201 -0.19 -9.24 -17.00
N LEU A 202 -0.27 -8.39 -15.95
CA LEU A 202 0.90 -7.72 -15.37
C LEU A 202 1.88 -8.73 -14.75
N LEU A 203 1.38 -9.76 -14.05
CA LEU A 203 2.19 -10.81 -13.45
C LEU A 203 2.85 -11.71 -14.49
N ASP A 204 2.16 -12.04 -15.57
CA ASP A 204 2.73 -12.77 -16.70
C ASP A 204 3.85 -11.98 -17.38
N ARG A 205 3.66 -10.66 -17.56
CA ARG A 205 4.71 -9.80 -18.07
C ARG A 205 5.91 -9.74 -17.12
N TYR A 206 5.64 -9.61 -15.82
CA TYR A 206 6.68 -9.66 -14.79
C TYR A 206 7.48 -10.95 -14.88
N ALA A 207 6.84 -12.11 -14.88
CA ALA A 207 7.49 -13.41 -14.87
C ALA A 207 8.43 -13.59 -16.08
N ARG A 208 7.99 -13.19 -17.28
CA ARG A 208 8.80 -13.26 -18.50
C ARG A 208 10.06 -12.38 -18.42
N VAL A 209 9.92 -11.13 -17.93
CA VAL A 209 11.04 -10.21 -17.82
C VAL A 209 11.99 -10.63 -16.70
N ALA A 210 11.48 -11.05 -15.54
CA ALA A 210 12.27 -11.54 -14.43
C ALA A 210 13.13 -12.75 -14.84
N ALA A 211 12.54 -13.74 -15.52
CA ALA A 211 13.27 -14.91 -16.02
C ALA A 211 14.39 -14.52 -17.00
N ALA A 212 14.16 -13.56 -17.90
CA ALA A 212 15.17 -13.07 -18.83
C ALA A 212 16.37 -12.38 -18.12
N HIS A 213 16.18 -11.95 -16.86
CA HIS A 213 17.22 -11.31 -16.03
C HIS A 213 17.71 -12.22 -14.89
N GLY A 214 17.41 -13.52 -14.94
CA GLY A 214 17.92 -14.51 -13.98
C GLY A 214 17.18 -14.54 -12.64
N HIS A 215 15.99 -13.95 -12.54
CA HIS A 215 15.15 -13.96 -11.35
C HIS A 215 14.04 -15.00 -11.45
N ASP A 216 13.77 -15.70 -10.34
CA ASP A 216 12.62 -16.59 -10.21
C ASP A 216 11.40 -15.81 -9.71
N GLY A 217 10.55 -15.39 -10.65
CA GLY A 217 9.33 -14.61 -10.34
C GLY A 217 8.33 -15.34 -9.43
N SER A 218 8.39 -16.67 -9.30
CA SER A 218 7.49 -17.45 -8.45
C SER A 218 7.83 -17.32 -6.95
N ARG A 219 9.05 -16.87 -6.62
CA ARG A 219 9.55 -16.75 -5.24
C ARG A 219 9.38 -15.35 -4.64
N VAL A 220 8.96 -14.39 -5.45
CA VAL A 220 9.08 -12.97 -5.11
C VAL A 220 8.04 -12.51 -4.07
N GLY A 221 6.83 -13.04 -4.08
CA GLY A 221 5.78 -12.68 -3.11
C GLY A 221 5.14 -11.32 -3.40
N HIS A 222 4.41 -11.22 -4.53
CA HIS A 222 3.66 -10.02 -4.88
C HIS A 222 2.54 -9.71 -3.90
N ALA A 223 2.15 -8.45 -3.79
CA ALA A 223 1.01 -7.99 -3.02
C ALA A 223 -0.10 -7.49 -3.95
N SER A 224 -1.35 -7.81 -3.63
CA SER A 224 -2.54 -7.41 -4.40
C SER A 224 -3.52 -6.66 -3.52
N ALA A 225 -3.82 -5.40 -3.87
CA ALA A 225 -4.75 -4.56 -3.12
C ALA A 225 -6.21 -4.74 -3.61
N HIS A 226 -7.14 -4.74 -2.66
CA HIS A 226 -8.56 -4.93 -2.89
C HIS A 226 -9.39 -4.03 -1.97
N LEU A 227 -10.51 -3.49 -2.46
CA LEU A 227 -11.58 -2.98 -1.60
C LEU A 227 -12.24 -4.18 -0.91
N ALA A 228 -12.53 -4.08 0.40
CA ALA A 228 -13.18 -5.16 1.11
C ALA A 228 -14.27 -4.65 2.06
N HIS A 229 -15.46 -5.27 1.98
CA HIS A 229 -16.54 -5.02 2.93
C HIS A 229 -17.44 -6.25 3.07
N VAL A 230 -17.70 -6.66 4.31
CA VAL A 230 -18.55 -7.82 4.62
C VAL A 230 -19.87 -7.34 5.20
N GLY A 231 -20.95 -7.59 4.47
CA GLY A 231 -22.33 -7.35 4.90
C GLY A 231 -23.07 -8.63 5.26
N ASP A 232 -24.34 -8.50 5.69
CA ASP A 232 -25.21 -9.64 5.97
C ASP A 232 -25.72 -10.30 4.67
N SER A 233 -25.70 -9.53 3.58
CA SER A 233 -25.99 -10.00 2.22
C SER A 233 -25.13 -9.23 1.21
N ASP A 234 -25.03 -9.78 -0.01
CA ASP A 234 -24.33 -9.11 -1.11
C ASP A 234 -24.95 -7.75 -1.44
N ALA A 235 -26.28 -7.66 -1.40
CA ALA A 235 -27.01 -6.41 -1.67
C ALA A 235 -26.71 -5.34 -0.61
N GLN A 236 -26.79 -5.70 0.67
CA GLN A 236 -26.54 -4.77 1.76
C GLN A 236 -25.09 -4.26 1.77
N ALA A 237 -24.12 -5.14 1.52
CA ALA A 237 -22.71 -4.72 1.43
C ALA A 237 -22.48 -3.77 0.25
N ALA A 238 -23.10 -4.02 -0.88
CA ALA A 238 -23.03 -3.14 -2.05
C ALA A 238 -23.65 -1.76 -1.77
N ASP A 239 -24.82 -1.73 -1.10
CA ASP A 239 -25.50 -0.49 -0.73
C ASP A 239 -24.67 0.34 0.27
N ASP A 240 -24.01 -0.30 1.23
CA ASP A 240 -23.08 0.37 2.15
C ASP A 240 -21.94 1.08 1.42
N ILE A 241 -21.34 0.40 0.44
CA ILE A 241 -20.27 0.96 -0.39
C ILE A 241 -20.78 2.09 -1.27
N ARG A 242 -21.96 1.94 -1.93
CA ARG A 242 -22.59 2.99 -2.74
C ARG A 242 -22.87 4.26 -1.92
N ALA A 243 -23.29 4.08 -0.69
CA ALA A 243 -23.61 5.20 0.19
C ALA A 243 -22.38 5.98 0.67
N ALA A 244 -21.23 5.33 0.88
CA ALA A 244 -20.09 5.93 1.56
C ALA A 244 -18.88 6.21 0.65
N LEU A 245 -18.54 5.28 -0.25
CA LEU A 245 -17.31 5.36 -1.04
C LEU A 245 -17.22 6.59 -1.96
N PRO A 246 -18.32 7.08 -2.60
CA PRO A 246 -18.23 8.29 -3.44
C PRO A 246 -17.71 9.51 -2.69
N ALA A 247 -18.11 9.69 -1.42
CA ALA A 247 -17.66 10.82 -0.62
C ALA A 247 -16.15 10.75 -0.31
N LEU A 248 -15.62 9.55 -0.05
CA LEU A 248 -14.18 9.33 0.12
C LEU A 248 -13.43 9.60 -1.19
N LEU A 249 -13.90 9.04 -2.31
CA LEU A 249 -13.29 9.20 -3.62
C LEU A 249 -13.32 10.64 -4.13
N ALA A 250 -14.30 11.44 -3.71
CA ALA A 250 -14.38 12.86 -4.07
C ALA A 250 -13.11 13.64 -3.67
N GLY A 251 -12.43 13.24 -2.59
CA GLY A 251 -11.14 13.80 -2.18
C GLY A 251 -10.03 13.66 -3.22
N THR A 252 -10.13 12.71 -4.16
CA THR A 252 -9.18 12.59 -5.27
C THR A 252 -9.28 13.73 -6.29
N ARG A 253 -10.37 14.49 -6.29
CA ARG A 253 -10.53 15.69 -7.14
C ARG A 253 -9.67 16.87 -6.65
N GLU A 254 -9.14 16.79 -5.44
CA GLU A 254 -8.25 17.81 -4.85
C GLU A 254 -6.82 17.72 -5.42
N TYR A 255 -6.49 16.67 -6.17
CA TYR A 255 -5.20 16.56 -6.83
C TYR A 255 -4.99 17.71 -7.84
N VAL A 256 -3.96 18.53 -7.61
CA VAL A 256 -3.51 19.58 -8.52
C VAL A 256 -2.42 19.01 -9.42
N ARG A 257 -2.69 18.95 -10.73
CA ARG A 257 -1.72 18.44 -11.72
C ARG A 257 -0.76 19.54 -12.15
N LEU A 258 0.51 19.19 -12.34
CA LEU A 258 1.55 20.06 -12.88
C LEU A 258 1.72 19.91 -14.40
N ASP A 259 1.24 18.79 -14.97
CA ASP A 259 1.23 18.58 -16.42
C ASP A 259 -0.08 19.09 -17.04
N SER A 260 -0.03 19.42 -18.34
CA SER A 260 -1.18 19.93 -19.08
C SER A 260 -2.21 18.87 -19.48
N ALA A 261 -2.01 17.60 -19.07
CA ALA A 261 -2.95 16.54 -19.38
C ALA A 261 -4.26 16.79 -18.64
N LEU A 262 -5.34 16.96 -19.39
CA LEU A 262 -6.68 17.07 -18.83
C LEU A 262 -6.98 15.81 -18.03
N ALA A 263 -7.21 15.96 -16.73
CA ALA A 263 -7.79 14.88 -15.94
C ALA A 263 -9.19 14.63 -16.50
N GLY A 264 -9.37 13.50 -17.17
CA GLY A 264 -10.70 13.06 -17.58
C GLY A 264 -11.58 12.99 -16.32
N HIS A 265 -12.79 13.56 -16.39
CA HIS A 265 -13.76 13.38 -15.31
C HIS A 265 -14.11 11.91 -15.25
N ARG A 266 -13.66 11.24 -14.17
CA ARG A 266 -14.07 9.87 -13.89
C ARG A 266 -15.52 9.91 -13.41
N ASP A 267 -16.40 9.16 -14.05
CA ASP A 267 -17.72 8.87 -13.51
C ASP A 267 -17.53 8.06 -12.21
N LEU A 268 -17.77 8.70 -11.07
CA LEU A 268 -17.54 8.07 -9.76
C LEU A 268 -18.53 6.94 -9.49
N ASP A 269 -19.76 7.07 -9.96
CA ASP A 269 -20.80 6.06 -9.73
C ASP A 269 -20.48 4.79 -10.53
N ALA A 270 -20.15 4.93 -11.80
CA ALA A 270 -19.69 3.81 -12.64
C ALA A 270 -18.42 3.16 -12.06
N TYR A 271 -17.51 3.97 -11.51
CA TYR A 271 -16.30 3.44 -10.88
C TYR A 271 -16.58 2.69 -9.59
N VAL A 272 -17.49 3.17 -8.74
CA VAL A 272 -17.91 2.48 -7.51
C VAL A 272 -18.56 1.13 -7.86
N GLU A 273 -19.46 1.08 -8.86
CA GLU A 273 -20.06 -0.18 -9.33
C GLU A 273 -19.01 -1.18 -9.83
N ARG A 274 -18.01 -0.70 -10.59
CA ARG A 274 -16.88 -1.54 -10.98
C ARG A 274 -16.16 -2.10 -9.75
N LEU A 275 -15.82 -1.28 -8.75
CA LEU A 275 -15.13 -1.73 -7.55
C LEU A 275 -15.95 -2.77 -6.77
N ILE A 276 -17.26 -2.58 -6.61
CA ILE A 276 -18.16 -3.55 -5.97
C ILE A 276 -18.12 -4.89 -6.71
N THR A 277 -18.05 -4.85 -8.05
CA THR A 277 -18.07 -6.05 -8.90
C THR A 277 -16.79 -6.87 -8.80
N ILE A 278 -15.62 -6.20 -8.83
CA ILE A 278 -14.31 -6.86 -8.96
C ILE A 278 -13.65 -7.19 -7.62
N HIS A 279 -14.25 -6.79 -6.48
CA HIS A 279 -13.62 -6.90 -5.16
C HIS A 279 -14.47 -7.71 -4.17
N PRO A 280 -13.87 -8.14 -3.03
CA PRO A 280 -14.57 -8.83 -1.95
C PRO A 280 -15.52 -7.87 -1.19
N VAL A 281 -16.63 -7.53 -1.83
CA VAL A 281 -17.75 -6.76 -1.29
C VAL A 281 -19.00 -7.63 -1.35
N GLY A 282 -19.54 -8.05 -0.19
CA GLY A 282 -20.70 -8.93 -0.15
C GLY A 282 -20.84 -9.71 1.16
N SER A 283 -21.58 -10.80 1.08
CA SER A 283 -21.70 -11.79 2.15
C SER A 283 -20.33 -12.43 2.46
N PRO A 284 -20.14 -13.06 3.64
CA PRO A 284 -18.91 -13.79 3.96
C PRO A 284 -18.52 -14.79 2.88
N ARG A 285 -19.48 -15.54 2.33
CA ARG A 285 -19.24 -16.51 1.26
C ARG A 285 -18.67 -15.85 0.00
N ARG A 286 -19.30 -14.76 -0.47
CA ARG A 286 -18.82 -14.01 -1.65
C ARG A 286 -17.42 -13.43 -1.42
N CYS A 287 -17.20 -12.85 -0.25
CA CYS A 287 -15.87 -12.30 0.11
C CYS A 287 -14.81 -13.39 0.12
N LYS A 288 -15.10 -14.57 0.69
CA LYS A 288 -14.16 -15.70 0.69
C LYS A 288 -13.82 -16.16 -0.73
N GLU A 289 -14.85 -16.37 -1.58
CA GLU A 289 -14.66 -16.77 -2.98
C GLU A 289 -13.77 -15.76 -3.75
N ALA A 290 -14.00 -14.45 -3.55
CA ALA A 290 -13.20 -13.40 -4.18
C ALA A 290 -11.74 -13.38 -3.67
N LEU A 291 -11.52 -13.58 -2.38
CA LEU A 291 -10.17 -13.65 -1.80
C LEU A 291 -9.43 -14.92 -2.25
N ASP A 292 -10.11 -16.06 -2.33
CA ASP A 292 -9.52 -17.31 -2.83
C ASP A 292 -9.09 -17.17 -4.31
N GLN A 293 -9.90 -16.51 -5.14
CA GLN A 293 -9.53 -16.20 -6.54
C GLN A 293 -8.33 -15.25 -6.61
N ALA A 294 -8.29 -14.20 -5.79
CA ALA A 294 -7.16 -13.28 -5.74
C ALA A 294 -5.88 -13.98 -5.24
N ALA A 295 -6.01 -14.90 -4.31
CA ALA A 295 -4.92 -15.71 -3.77
C ALA A 295 -4.35 -16.71 -4.79
N ALA A 296 -5.13 -17.09 -5.79
CA ALA A 296 -4.71 -18.00 -6.87
C ALA A 296 -3.86 -17.31 -7.95
N LEU A 297 -3.73 -15.97 -7.92
CA LEU A 297 -2.88 -15.26 -8.87
C LEU A 297 -1.40 -15.68 -8.72
N PRO A 298 -0.68 -15.89 -9.84
CA PRO A 298 0.70 -16.36 -9.80
C PRO A 298 1.63 -15.46 -8.98
N GLY A 299 2.33 -16.03 -8.00
CA GLY A 299 3.32 -15.31 -7.18
C GLY A 299 2.72 -14.33 -6.16
N VAL A 300 1.40 -14.15 -6.09
CA VAL A 300 0.76 -13.34 -5.03
C VAL A 300 0.83 -14.11 -3.71
N ARG A 301 1.34 -13.44 -2.67
CA ARG A 301 1.44 -13.98 -1.31
C ARG A 301 0.81 -13.07 -0.26
N HIS A 302 0.50 -11.83 -0.64
CA HIS A 302 -0.06 -10.82 0.26
C HIS A 302 -1.33 -10.22 -0.35
N LEU A 303 -2.44 -10.30 0.36
CA LEU A 303 -3.69 -9.60 0.03
C LEU A 303 -3.83 -8.39 0.95
N LEU A 304 -3.97 -7.20 0.37
CA LEU A 304 -4.09 -5.93 1.07
C LEU A 304 -5.53 -5.45 0.96
N LEU A 305 -6.26 -5.39 2.08
CA LEU A 305 -7.68 -5.10 2.11
C LEU A 305 -7.93 -3.66 2.57
N MET A 306 -8.40 -2.80 1.68
CA MET A 306 -8.88 -1.46 1.99
C MET A 306 -10.31 -1.57 2.52
N VAL A 307 -10.47 -1.29 3.81
CA VAL A 307 -11.73 -1.49 4.54
C VAL A 307 -12.47 -0.17 4.87
N GLU A 308 -11.88 0.97 4.53
CA GLU A 308 -12.43 2.30 4.86
C GLU A 308 -13.57 2.73 3.91
N GLY A 309 -13.87 1.93 2.87
CA GLY A 309 -14.81 2.26 1.81
C GLY A 309 -16.29 2.27 2.21
N ALA A 310 -16.67 1.55 3.27
CA ALA A 310 -18.06 1.46 3.73
C ALA A 310 -18.47 2.61 4.68
N GLY A 311 -17.55 3.52 4.99
CA GLY A 311 -17.79 4.70 5.84
C GLY A 311 -18.01 4.37 7.32
N GLY A 312 -17.75 5.36 8.18
CA GLY A 312 -17.96 5.25 9.62
C GLY A 312 -16.94 4.32 10.34
N ARG A 313 -16.49 4.79 11.51
CA ARG A 313 -15.50 4.07 12.32
C ARG A 313 -15.99 2.68 12.73
N ASP A 314 -17.19 2.61 13.27
CA ASP A 314 -17.73 1.35 13.83
C ASP A 314 -17.97 0.32 12.70
N ARG A 315 -18.43 0.77 11.53
CA ARG A 315 -18.63 -0.12 10.38
C ARG A 315 -17.29 -0.64 9.85
N THR A 316 -16.26 0.19 9.80
CA THR A 316 -14.91 -0.23 9.41
C THR A 316 -14.34 -1.24 10.41
N LEU A 317 -14.47 -1.01 11.73
CA LEU A 317 -14.08 -1.97 12.76
C LEU A 317 -14.89 -3.27 12.65
N GLY A 318 -16.21 -3.17 12.44
CA GLY A 318 -17.06 -4.32 12.16
C GLY A 318 -16.59 -5.14 10.96
N THR A 319 -16.22 -4.48 9.86
CA THR A 319 -15.66 -5.15 8.67
C THR A 319 -14.34 -5.85 8.98
N ILE A 320 -13.43 -5.23 9.74
CA ILE A 320 -12.15 -5.84 10.16
C ILE A 320 -12.42 -7.15 10.93
N HIS A 321 -13.31 -7.11 11.92
CA HIS A 321 -13.63 -8.27 12.74
C HIS A 321 -14.36 -9.36 11.93
N ARG A 322 -15.33 -8.98 11.08
CA ARG A 322 -16.09 -9.95 10.26
C ARG A 322 -15.21 -10.62 9.21
N ILE A 323 -14.30 -9.90 8.56
CA ILE A 323 -13.35 -10.54 7.65
C ILE A 323 -12.52 -11.58 8.42
N ALA A 324 -12.01 -11.25 9.59
CA ALA A 324 -11.21 -12.19 10.37
C ALA A 324 -12.02 -13.43 10.79
N ALA A 325 -13.20 -13.22 11.36
CA ALA A 325 -14.01 -14.31 11.92
C ALA A 325 -14.77 -15.11 10.84
N ASP A 326 -15.49 -14.40 9.94
CA ASP A 326 -16.48 -15.03 9.06
C ASP A 326 -15.89 -15.43 7.69
N VAL A 327 -14.70 -14.87 7.33
CA VAL A 327 -14.08 -15.10 6.01
C VAL A 327 -12.76 -15.85 6.14
N LEU A 328 -11.94 -15.54 7.16
CA LEU A 328 -10.61 -16.11 7.35
C LEU A 328 -10.56 -17.17 8.45
N ASP A 329 -11.70 -17.51 9.08
CA ASP A 329 -11.82 -18.49 10.17
C ASP A 329 -10.80 -18.25 11.32
N ARG A 330 -10.54 -16.98 11.67
CA ARG A 330 -9.59 -16.60 12.73
C ARG A 330 -10.30 -16.35 14.04
N THR A 331 -9.73 -16.81 15.14
CA THR A 331 -10.22 -16.50 16.49
C THR A 331 -9.82 -15.06 16.82
N VAL A 332 -10.81 -14.20 17.09
CA VAL A 332 -10.56 -12.82 17.55
C VAL A 332 -10.30 -12.88 19.06
N GLU A 333 -9.10 -12.49 19.50
CA GLU A 333 -8.79 -12.34 20.93
C GLU A 333 -9.51 -11.07 21.44
N ASP A 334 -10.46 -11.25 22.36
CA ASP A 334 -11.24 -10.14 22.96
C ASP A 334 -10.37 -9.43 24.03
N HIS A 335 -9.55 -8.48 23.60
CA HIS A 335 -8.82 -7.60 24.51
C HIS A 335 -9.74 -6.48 25.06
N ARG A 336 -10.76 -6.87 25.83
CA ARG A 336 -11.44 -5.96 26.74
C ARG A 336 -10.62 -5.91 28.04
N SER A 337 -9.65 -5.04 28.11
CA SER A 337 -9.00 -4.46 29.28
C SER A 337 -7.50 -4.27 29.09
N ASP A 338 -7.11 -3.12 28.65
CA ASP A 338 -5.89 -2.47 29.11
C ASP A 338 -6.14 -0.96 29.02
N THR A 339 -6.70 -0.41 30.08
CA THR A 339 -6.71 1.03 30.35
C THR A 339 -5.24 1.40 30.60
N PRO A 340 -4.64 2.35 29.90
CA PRO A 340 -3.30 2.81 30.23
C PRO A 340 -3.34 3.58 31.56
N VAL A 341 -2.46 3.21 32.46
CA VAL A 341 -2.03 4.03 33.59
C VAL A 341 -1.13 5.16 33.10
#